data_9c024a069cabe5261f54cfa255624f32
#
_entry.id   9c024a069cabe5261f54cfa255624f32
#
_cell.length_a   1.000
_cell.length_b   1.000
_cell.length_c   1.000
_cell.angle_alpha   90.00
_cell.angle_beta   90.00
_cell.angle_gamma   90.00
#
_symmetry.space_group_name_H-M   'P 1'
#
loop_
_entity.id
_entity.type
_entity.pdbx_description
1 polymer ?
#
loop_
_entity_poly.entity_id
_entity_poly.type
_entity_poly.pdbx_seq_one_letter_code
_entity_poly.pdbx_strand_id
1 'polypeptide(L)'
;MRKNRFMANAILVLLAMAFASCEKPKPLPNIDIVSEASPREPKIPCVIVYSENGEIMMENARVKTRGGASCVFHKISYTFKMDHSLSLAGLPKQKSYILNANYIDKSFMHHKICFDLFREMNPLKNLASECAYVTVSLNGTYNGLYVLMQKLNAGSLGLNKKDSLAMIFKDPPVFFGENRLDPQWVQEPGNYFQQNYPDIEDEDMNGYLENVMQFMIHADDSTFAREIGHIFDLENIIDWHLLLMFTNNGDGVMKNFYLYKRDSHTPFRIAIWDYDDAFGRDGEGELKMTESLPNFERCLLLNRLENNPFLDYNTLLKQRYKALRDSGLFSKKKIERMIRDNDRTIRDYVERNFERWPVDGYGYYDAYRYEEEIEVMRKYLDIRIPQLDAELGYH
;
A
#
# COMPACT_ATOMS: atom_id res chain seq x y z
N MET A 1 3.04 59.81 24.86
CA MET A 1 2.74 59.45 23.48
C MET A 1 3.47 58.24 22.92
N ARG A 2 4.57 57.73 23.48
CA ARG A 2 5.29 56.52 22.96
C ARG A 2 4.69 55.16 23.35
N LYS A 3 3.98 55.05 24.49
CA LYS A 3 3.35 53.78 24.94
C LYS A 3 2.16 53.31 24.08
N ASN A 4 1.37 54.24 23.55
CA ASN A 4 0.18 53.89 22.74
C ASN A 4 0.51 53.38 21.32
N ARG A 5 1.69 53.72 20.76
CA ARG A 5 2.12 53.20 19.47
C ARG A 5 2.59 51.73 19.52
N PHE A 6 3.15 51.30 20.66
CA PHE A 6 3.57 49.91 20.82
C PHE A 6 2.37 48.95 20.96
N MET A 7 1.30 49.34 21.66
CA MET A 7 0.09 48.55 21.79
C MET A 7 -0.69 48.46 20.47
N ALA A 8 -0.77 49.54 19.70
CA ALA A 8 -1.45 49.55 18.40
C ALA A 8 -0.72 48.62 17.38
N ASN A 9 0.63 48.63 17.37
CA ASN A 9 1.39 47.73 16.51
C ASN A 9 1.34 46.25 16.95
N ALA A 10 1.26 45.97 18.26
CA ALA A 10 1.09 44.61 18.77
C ALA A 10 -0.29 44.03 18.46
N ILE A 11 -1.35 44.87 18.50
CA ILE A 11 -2.72 44.45 18.09
C ILE A 11 -2.80 44.25 16.57
N LEU A 12 -2.12 45.08 15.77
CA LEU A 12 -2.08 44.88 14.30
C LEU A 12 -1.33 43.60 13.89
N VAL A 13 -0.26 43.23 14.60
CA VAL A 13 0.49 41.98 14.36
C VAL A 13 -0.32 40.77 14.83
N LEU A 14 -1.03 40.87 15.96
CA LEU A 14 -1.93 39.83 16.44
C LEU A 14 -3.16 39.65 15.52
N LEU A 15 -3.71 40.72 14.96
CA LEU A 15 -4.76 40.65 13.96
C LEU A 15 -4.25 40.11 12.62
N ALA A 16 -3.04 40.42 12.21
CA ALA A 16 -2.41 39.85 11.01
C ALA A 16 -2.11 38.35 11.16
N MET A 17 -1.82 37.85 12.37
CA MET A 17 -1.68 36.41 12.64
C MET A 17 -3.03 35.69 12.76
N ALA A 18 -4.12 36.39 13.07
CA ALA A 18 -5.48 35.82 13.09
C ALA A 18 -6.09 35.68 11.69
N PHE A 19 -5.50 36.35 10.68
CA PHE A 19 -5.78 36.17 9.25
C PHE A 19 -4.76 35.24 8.58
N ALA A 20 -4.08 34.34 9.32
CA ALA A 20 -3.51 33.14 8.73
C ALA A 20 -4.70 32.38 8.11
N SER A 21 -4.95 32.68 6.88
CA SER A 21 -6.08 32.22 6.09
C SER A 21 -6.21 30.71 6.26
N CYS A 22 -7.36 30.29 6.72
CA CYS A 22 -7.87 28.96 6.46
C CYS A 22 -8.04 28.89 4.93
N GLU A 23 -6.95 28.71 4.19
CA GLU A 23 -7.05 28.43 2.75
C GLU A 23 -7.97 27.21 2.63
N LYS A 24 -9.09 27.38 1.94
CA LYS A 24 -9.94 26.24 1.64
C LYS A 24 -9.06 25.18 0.97
N PRO A 25 -9.16 23.91 1.39
CA PRO A 25 -8.41 22.86 0.76
C PRO A 25 -8.59 22.95 -0.76
N LYS A 26 -7.48 22.86 -1.51
CA LYS A 26 -7.55 22.88 -2.96
C LYS A 26 -8.45 21.73 -3.43
N PRO A 27 -9.28 21.96 -4.45
CA PRO A 27 -10.13 20.91 -4.97
C PRO A 27 -9.28 19.72 -5.43
N LEU A 28 -9.78 18.50 -5.20
CA LEU A 28 -9.13 17.29 -5.68
C LEU A 28 -9.04 17.32 -7.22
N PRO A 29 -7.94 16.83 -7.78
CA PRO A 29 -7.85 16.60 -9.22
C PRO A 29 -8.97 15.67 -9.67
N ASN A 30 -9.45 15.85 -10.90
CA ASN A 30 -10.40 14.92 -11.53
C ASN A 30 -9.74 14.20 -12.70
N ILE A 31 -10.02 12.91 -12.82
CA ILE A 31 -9.65 12.07 -13.95
C ILE A 31 -10.94 11.62 -14.63
N ASP A 32 -11.22 12.14 -15.82
CA ASP A 32 -12.31 11.65 -16.65
C ASP A 32 -11.78 10.64 -17.68
N ILE A 33 -12.31 9.44 -17.65
CA ILE A 33 -12.01 8.37 -18.60
C ILE A 33 -13.04 8.46 -19.73
N VAL A 34 -12.64 9.00 -20.87
CA VAL A 34 -13.50 9.14 -22.05
C VAL A 34 -13.26 7.97 -22.99
N SER A 35 -14.27 7.11 -23.19
CA SER A 35 -14.18 5.92 -24.02
C SER A 35 -15.51 5.59 -24.68
N GLU A 36 -15.47 5.00 -25.88
CA GLU A 36 -16.69 4.59 -26.63
C GLU A 36 -17.41 3.42 -25.95
N ALA A 37 -16.65 2.53 -25.30
CA ALA A 37 -17.17 1.37 -24.59
C ALA A 37 -16.84 1.45 -23.09
N SER A 38 -17.60 0.76 -22.26
CA SER A 38 -17.28 0.64 -20.84
C SER A 38 -15.94 -0.08 -20.67
N PRO A 39 -15.05 0.41 -19.76
CA PRO A 39 -13.79 -0.24 -19.44
C PRO A 39 -14.00 -1.70 -19.04
N ARG A 40 -13.23 -2.61 -19.64
CA ARG A 40 -13.26 -4.07 -19.40
C ARG A 40 -11.92 -4.71 -19.75
N GLU A 41 -11.78 -5.99 -19.53
CA GLU A 41 -10.67 -6.82 -20.01
C GLU A 41 -11.00 -7.30 -21.45
N PRO A 42 -10.08 -7.25 -22.42
CA PRO A 42 -8.77 -6.59 -22.39
C PRO A 42 -8.87 -5.06 -22.40
N LYS A 43 -7.73 -4.36 -22.22
CA LYS A 43 -7.70 -2.90 -22.26
C LYS A 43 -8.27 -2.33 -23.55
N ILE A 44 -9.17 -1.37 -23.41
CA ILE A 44 -9.77 -0.62 -24.52
C ILE A 44 -9.12 0.76 -24.70
N PRO A 45 -9.15 1.36 -25.88
CA PRO A 45 -8.73 2.74 -26.12
C PRO A 45 -9.59 3.74 -25.31
N CYS A 46 -8.97 4.78 -24.80
CA CYS A 46 -9.65 5.90 -24.15
C CYS A 46 -8.80 7.17 -24.23
N VAL A 47 -9.38 8.30 -23.86
CA VAL A 47 -8.69 9.54 -23.56
C VAL A 47 -8.80 9.78 -22.07
N ILE A 48 -7.69 10.04 -21.41
CA ILE A 48 -7.67 10.54 -20.03
C ILE A 48 -7.73 12.05 -20.10
N VAL A 49 -8.78 12.63 -19.55
CA VAL A 49 -8.91 14.08 -19.35
C VAL A 49 -8.63 14.35 -17.87
N TYR A 50 -7.47 14.92 -17.59
CA TYR A 50 -7.03 15.27 -16.25
C TYR A 50 -7.21 16.75 -16.00
N SER A 51 -7.85 17.09 -14.90
CA SER A 51 -8.04 18.49 -14.49
C SER A 51 -7.59 18.71 -13.06
N GLU A 52 -6.76 19.73 -12.85
CA GLU A 52 -6.24 20.15 -11.56
C GLU A 52 -6.03 21.67 -11.53
N ASN A 53 -6.49 22.35 -10.48
CA ASN A 53 -6.34 23.80 -10.28
C ASN A 53 -6.79 24.67 -11.47
N GLY A 54 -7.77 24.21 -12.24
CA GLY A 54 -8.29 24.91 -13.43
C GLY A 54 -7.52 24.62 -14.73
N GLU A 55 -6.44 23.89 -14.67
CA GLU A 55 -5.72 23.37 -15.85
C GLU A 55 -6.32 22.05 -16.31
N ILE A 56 -6.39 21.86 -17.62
CA ILE A 56 -6.89 20.62 -18.24
C ILE A 56 -5.83 20.06 -19.16
N MET A 57 -5.57 18.78 -19.02
CA MET A 57 -4.67 18.02 -19.89
C MET A 57 -5.41 16.80 -20.44
N MET A 58 -5.11 16.47 -21.69
CA MET A 58 -5.69 15.29 -22.35
C MET A 58 -4.57 14.39 -22.87
N GLU A 59 -4.71 13.08 -22.65
CA GLU A 59 -3.72 12.10 -23.07
C GLU A 59 -4.39 10.83 -23.58
N ASN A 60 -3.92 10.33 -24.72
CA ASN A 60 -4.36 9.04 -25.23
C ASN A 60 -3.89 7.91 -24.31
N ALA A 61 -4.77 6.96 -24.06
CA ALA A 61 -4.52 5.87 -23.14
C ALA A 61 -5.30 4.60 -23.53
N ARG A 62 -5.03 3.56 -22.80
CA ARG A 62 -5.83 2.33 -22.79
C ARG A 62 -6.21 2.04 -21.33
N VAL A 63 -7.47 1.69 -21.10
CA VAL A 63 -8.04 1.42 -19.77
C VAL A 63 -8.65 0.04 -19.71
N LYS A 64 -8.60 -0.59 -18.55
CA LYS A 64 -9.37 -1.79 -18.21
C LYS A 64 -9.85 -1.73 -16.76
N THR A 65 -10.84 -2.51 -16.43
CA THR A 65 -11.17 -2.85 -15.04
C THR A 65 -10.03 -3.65 -14.42
N ARG A 66 -9.93 -3.62 -13.10
CA ARG A 66 -8.98 -4.43 -12.35
C ARG A 66 -9.58 -4.87 -11.02
N GLY A 67 -8.95 -5.90 -10.44
CA GLY A 67 -9.30 -6.53 -9.19
C GLY A 67 -9.39 -8.05 -9.39
N GLY A 68 -9.28 -8.80 -8.32
CA GLY A 68 -9.68 -10.19 -8.23
C GLY A 68 -11.14 -10.27 -7.78
N ALA A 69 -11.39 -10.61 -6.51
CA ALA A 69 -12.71 -10.61 -5.90
C ALA A 69 -13.43 -9.25 -6.00
N SER A 70 -12.70 -8.14 -5.92
CA SER A 70 -13.28 -6.79 -6.00
C SER A 70 -13.94 -6.41 -7.34
N CYS A 71 -13.80 -7.22 -8.38
CA CYS A 71 -14.49 -7.02 -9.66
C CYS A 71 -16.01 -7.21 -9.59
N VAL A 72 -16.52 -7.84 -8.52
CA VAL A 72 -17.97 -8.05 -8.31
C VAL A 72 -18.64 -6.87 -7.61
N PHE A 73 -17.88 -5.94 -7.04
CA PHE A 73 -18.44 -4.79 -6.35
C PHE A 73 -19.05 -3.78 -7.32
N HIS A 74 -20.00 -2.99 -6.84
CA HIS A 74 -20.69 -1.97 -7.65
C HIS A 74 -19.72 -0.87 -8.11
N LYS A 75 -18.78 -0.44 -7.25
CA LYS A 75 -17.74 0.53 -7.60
C LYS A 75 -16.45 -0.21 -7.95
N ILE A 76 -16.03 -0.09 -9.19
CA ILE A 76 -14.95 -0.88 -9.79
C ILE A 76 -13.65 -0.06 -9.83
N SER A 77 -12.53 -0.74 -9.58
CA SER A 77 -11.19 -0.19 -9.77
C SER A 77 -10.76 -0.28 -11.25
N TYR A 78 -9.89 0.66 -11.67
CA TYR A 78 -9.37 0.70 -13.03
C TYR A 78 -7.85 0.73 -13.05
N THR A 79 -7.27 0.28 -14.15
CA THR A 79 -5.88 0.58 -14.50
C THR A 79 -5.84 1.16 -15.91
N PHE A 80 -5.06 2.22 -16.09
CA PHE A 80 -4.87 2.80 -17.41
C PHE A 80 -3.38 2.94 -17.73
N LYS A 81 -3.07 2.96 -19.03
CA LYS A 81 -1.71 3.17 -19.55
C LYS A 81 -1.77 4.22 -20.64
N MET A 82 -1.15 5.36 -20.38
CA MET A 82 -1.00 6.49 -21.28
C MET A 82 0.10 6.26 -22.32
N ASP A 83 0.02 6.94 -23.44
CA ASP A 83 1.06 6.90 -24.48
C ASP A 83 2.33 7.58 -24.00
N HIS A 84 2.23 8.67 -23.22
CA HIS A 84 3.36 9.37 -22.63
C HIS A 84 3.37 9.25 -21.11
N SER A 85 4.57 9.42 -20.52
CA SER A 85 4.70 9.44 -19.06
C SER A 85 4.36 10.83 -18.54
N LEU A 86 3.44 10.91 -17.59
CA LEU A 86 2.99 12.14 -16.94
C LEU A 86 3.00 11.99 -15.43
N SER A 87 3.11 13.10 -14.71
CA SER A 87 2.85 13.19 -13.28
C SER A 87 1.40 13.59 -13.11
N LEU A 88 0.61 12.83 -12.34
CA LEU A 88 -0.78 13.11 -12.02
C LEU A 88 -0.91 13.25 -10.51
N ALA A 89 -1.63 14.27 -10.05
CA ALA A 89 -1.86 14.54 -8.62
C ALA A 89 -0.58 14.53 -7.77
N GLY A 90 0.53 15.03 -8.31
CA GLY A 90 1.84 15.08 -7.65
C GLY A 90 2.58 13.74 -7.58
N LEU A 91 2.03 12.65 -8.09
CA LEU A 91 2.69 11.34 -8.09
C LEU A 91 3.86 11.29 -9.10
N PRO A 92 4.85 10.40 -8.90
CA PRO A 92 5.98 10.24 -9.80
C PRO A 92 5.55 10.00 -11.25
N LYS A 93 6.30 10.61 -12.18
CA LYS A 93 6.03 10.55 -13.60
C LYS A 93 6.11 9.13 -14.13
N GLN A 94 5.00 8.62 -14.68
CA GLN A 94 4.91 7.29 -15.30
C GLN A 94 3.80 7.21 -16.35
N LYS A 95 3.77 6.09 -17.11
CA LYS A 95 2.71 5.84 -18.10
C LYS A 95 1.47 5.20 -17.50
N SER A 96 1.62 4.41 -16.45
CA SER A 96 0.54 3.55 -15.94
C SER A 96 0.20 3.86 -14.50
N TYR A 97 -1.07 4.11 -14.24
CA TYR A 97 -1.61 4.34 -12.90
C TYR A 97 -2.78 3.39 -12.62
N ILE A 98 -3.13 3.31 -11.36
CA ILE A 98 -4.25 2.55 -10.85
C ILE A 98 -5.20 3.52 -10.16
N LEU A 99 -6.49 3.40 -10.47
CA LEU A 99 -7.58 4.04 -9.76
C LEU A 99 -8.20 2.99 -8.86
N ASN A 100 -7.84 3.00 -7.58
CA ASN A 100 -8.39 2.08 -6.62
C ASN A 100 -9.71 2.60 -6.08
N ALA A 101 -10.77 1.80 -6.18
CA ALA A 101 -12.11 2.19 -5.81
C ALA A 101 -12.29 2.31 -4.28
N ASN A 102 -11.48 1.58 -3.50
CA ASN A 102 -11.62 1.47 -2.04
C ASN A 102 -13.08 1.18 -1.63
N TYR A 103 -13.74 0.21 -2.32
CA TYR A 103 -15.16 -0.01 -2.09
C TYR A 103 -15.43 -0.52 -0.68
N ILE A 104 -14.72 -1.55 -0.24
CA ILE A 104 -14.85 -2.11 1.11
C ILE A 104 -14.14 -1.27 2.18
N ASP A 105 -13.05 -0.57 1.84
CA ASP A 105 -12.40 0.41 2.72
C ASP A 105 -13.18 1.73 2.71
N LYS A 106 -14.17 1.84 3.56
CA LYS A 106 -15.07 3.00 3.66
C LYS A 106 -14.37 4.25 4.20
N SER A 107 -13.15 4.11 4.75
CA SER A 107 -12.30 5.25 5.13
C SER A 107 -11.52 5.84 3.97
N PHE A 108 -11.26 5.08 2.91
CA PHE A 108 -10.34 5.38 1.80
C PHE A 108 -8.88 5.53 2.22
N MET A 109 -8.50 5.13 3.45
CA MET A 109 -7.21 5.50 4.04
C MET A 109 -6.27 4.33 4.29
N HIS A 110 -6.77 3.09 4.43
CA HIS A 110 -5.97 1.93 4.87
C HIS A 110 -4.72 1.72 4.01
N HIS A 111 -4.88 1.58 2.69
CA HIS A 111 -3.75 1.46 1.75
C HIS A 111 -2.75 2.60 1.89
N LYS A 112 -3.26 3.84 1.84
CA LYS A 112 -2.40 5.02 1.82
C LYS A 112 -1.60 5.15 3.10
N ILE A 113 -2.22 4.95 4.27
CA ILE A 113 -1.55 5.03 5.56
C ILE A 113 -0.48 3.94 5.67
N CYS A 114 -0.81 2.69 5.32
CA CYS A 114 0.15 1.58 5.36
C CYS A 114 1.34 1.79 4.41
N PHE A 115 1.07 2.25 3.19
CA PHE A 115 2.13 2.50 2.20
C PHE A 115 3.03 3.67 2.58
N ASP A 116 2.46 4.76 3.07
CA ASP A 116 3.21 5.91 3.55
C ASP A 116 4.06 5.52 4.76
N LEU A 117 3.47 4.78 5.71
CA LEU A 117 4.17 4.30 6.91
C LEU A 117 5.35 3.39 6.55
N PHE A 118 5.15 2.41 5.66
CA PHE A 118 6.21 1.49 5.24
C PHE A 118 7.38 2.22 4.59
N ARG A 119 7.10 3.19 3.70
CA ARG A 119 8.16 4.01 3.10
C ARG A 119 8.88 4.86 4.14
N GLU A 120 8.18 5.41 5.13
CA GLU A 120 8.80 6.20 6.20
C GLU A 120 9.67 5.36 7.15
N MET A 121 9.39 4.07 7.32
CA MET A 121 10.22 3.17 8.14
C MET A 121 11.67 3.11 7.64
N ASN A 122 11.86 2.95 6.33
CA ASN A 122 13.19 2.99 5.71
C ASN A 122 13.08 3.50 4.25
N PRO A 123 13.21 4.81 4.02
CA PRO A 123 12.99 5.40 2.69
C PRO A 123 13.94 4.88 1.59
N LEU A 124 15.06 4.26 1.96
CA LEU A 124 16.04 3.74 0.99
C LEU A 124 15.74 2.30 0.57
N LYS A 125 15.04 1.55 1.41
CA LYS A 125 14.83 0.11 1.22
C LYS A 125 13.37 -0.26 1.03
N ASN A 126 12.46 0.40 1.74
CA ASN A 126 11.06 0.05 1.77
C ASN A 126 10.29 0.82 0.69
N LEU A 127 9.76 0.07 -0.27
CA LEU A 127 8.97 0.63 -1.36
C LEU A 127 7.52 0.18 -1.26
N ALA A 128 6.63 1.10 -1.56
CA ALA A 128 5.21 0.88 -1.73
C ALA A 128 4.67 1.91 -2.71
N SER A 129 3.50 1.70 -3.27
CA SER A 129 2.86 2.66 -4.14
C SER A 129 2.73 4.02 -3.49
N GLU A 130 3.11 5.08 -4.18
CA GLU A 130 2.68 6.43 -3.81
C GLU A 130 1.21 6.61 -4.19
N CYS A 131 0.47 7.30 -3.34
CA CYS A 131 -0.98 7.44 -3.44
C CYS A 131 -1.43 8.88 -3.32
N ALA A 132 -2.39 9.27 -4.15
CA ALA A 132 -3.08 10.56 -4.07
C ALA A 132 -4.60 10.36 -4.21
N TYR A 133 -5.39 11.26 -3.65
CA TYR A 133 -6.82 11.23 -3.84
C TYR A 133 -7.22 12.00 -5.10
N VAL A 134 -8.16 11.44 -5.84
CA VAL A 134 -8.74 12.05 -7.04
C VAL A 134 -10.25 11.77 -7.10
N THR A 135 -10.98 12.63 -7.77
CA THR A 135 -12.31 12.27 -8.25
C THR A 135 -12.20 11.63 -9.62
N VAL A 136 -13.11 10.71 -9.92
CA VAL A 136 -13.16 10.04 -11.23
C VAL A 136 -14.50 10.31 -11.89
N SER A 137 -14.46 10.56 -13.19
CA SER A 137 -15.63 10.60 -14.06
C SER A 137 -15.47 9.54 -15.17
N LEU A 138 -16.60 9.08 -15.69
CA LEU A 138 -16.67 8.22 -16.88
C LEU A 138 -17.53 8.94 -17.92
N ASN A 139 -16.96 9.34 -19.04
CA ASN A 139 -17.64 10.11 -20.08
C ASN A 139 -18.39 11.33 -19.52
N GLY A 140 -17.71 12.11 -18.66
CA GLY A 140 -18.25 13.31 -18.00
C GLY A 140 -19.16 13.02 -16.81
N THR A 141 -19.55 11.78 -16.55
CA THR A 141 -20.42 11.43 -15.42
C THR A 141 -19.60 11.08 -14.20
N TYR A 142 -19.85 11.75 -13.07
CA TYR A 142 -19.16 11.49 -11.80
C TYR A 142 -19.26 10.02 -11.37
N ASN A 143 -18.12 9.41 -11.11
CA ASN A 143 -18.00 8.00 -10.72
C ASN A 143 -17.49 7.79 -9.29
N GLY A 144 -17.11 8.84 -8.58
CA GLY A 144 -16.75 8.73 -7.15
C GLY A 144 -15.38 9.26 -6.79
N LEU A 145 -15.05 9.13 -5.50
CA LEU A 145 -13.75 9.38 -4.90
C LEU A 145 -12.88 8.11 -5.07
N TYR A 146 -11.65 8.26 -5.56
CA TYR A 146 -10.71 7.17 -5.78
C TYR A 146 -9.35 7.48 -5.17
N VAL A 147 -8.58 6.44 -4.87
CA VAL A 147 -7.16 6.54 -4.60
C VAL A 147 -6.41 6.28 -5.91
N LEU A 148 -5.75 7.31 -6.44
CA LEU A 148 -4.81 7.17 -7.55
C LEU A 148 -3.51 6.60 -6.99
N MET A 149 -3.05 5.48 -7.54
CA MET A 149 -1.87 4.77 -7.04
C MET A 149 -0.83 4.65 -8.14
N GLN A 150 0.43 4.84 -7.76
CA GLN A 150 1.57 4.50 -8.59
C GLN A 150 1.58 3.00 -8.89
N LYS A 151 1.68 2.60 -10.15
CA LYS A 151 1.88 1.19 -10.47
C LYS A 151 3.32 0.78 -10.18
N LEU A 152 3.50 -0.24 -9.34
CA LEU A 152 4.82 -0.83 -9.12
C LEU A 152 5.29 -1.57 -10.38
N ASN A 153 6.48 -1.24 -10.84
CA ASN A 153 7.11 -1.80 -12.03
C ASN A 153 8.64 -1.64 -11.96
N ALA A 154 9.36 -2.10 -12.98
CA ALA A 154 10.82 -2.04 -13.01
C ALA A 154 11.39 -0.62 -12.79
N GLY A 155 10.70 0.42 -13.29
CA GLY A 155 11.10 1.80 -13.09
C GLY A 155 10.90 2.29 -11.66
N SER A 156 9.69 2.09 -11.11
CA SER A 156 9.35 2.54 -9.74
C SER A 156 10.11 1.75 -8.66
N LEU A 157 10.47 0.49 -8.92
CA LEU A 157 11.28 -0.33 -8.01
C LEU A 157 12.79 -0.17 -8.23
N GLY A 158 13.21 0.63 -9.23
CA GLY A 158 14.60 0.98 -9.48
C GLY A 158 15.46 -0.16 -10.00
N LEU A 159 14.88 -1.05 -10.83
CA LEU A 159 15.61 -2.18 -11.41
C LEU A 159 16.64 -1.74 -12.45
N ASN A 160 17.80 -2.36 -12.43
CA ASN A 160 18.77 -2.31 -13.50
C ASN A 160 18.37 -3.27 -14.63
N LYS A 161 17.64 -2.78 -15.61
CA LYS A 161 17.12 -3.59 -16.73
C LYS A 161 18.18 -4.22 -17.64
N LYS A 162 19.47 -3.91 -17.43
CA LYS A 162 20.59 -4.54 -18.16
C LYS A 162 21.17 -5.73 -17.42
N ASP A 163 20.74 -5.96 -16.19
CA ASP A 163 21.19 -7.08 -15.36
C ASP A 163 20.19 -8.23 -15.49
N SER A 164 20.68 -9.42 -15.83
CA SER A 164 19.87 -10.63 -16.02
C SER A 164 19.20 -11.15 -14.75
N LEU A 165 19.63 -10.71 -13.57
CA LEU A 165 19.02 -11.05 -12.29
C LEU A 165 18.12 -9.96 -11.72
N ALA A 166 17.80 -8.93 -12.53
CA ALA A 166 16.77 -7.97 -12.18
C ALA A 166 15.38 -8.60 -12.39
N MET A 167 14.57 -8.71 -11.35
CA MET A 167 13.29 -9.42 -11.46
C MET A 167 12.23 -8.86 -10.50
N ILE A 168 10.95 -9.05 -10.86
CA ILE A 168 9.78 -8.70 -10.06
C ILE A 168 8.76 -9.83 -10.16
N PHE A 169 8.33 -10.31 -9.01
CA PHE A 169 7.23 -11.23 -8.86
C PHE A 169 6.11 -10.59 -8.04
N LYS A 170 4.87 -10.75 -8.46
CA LYS A 170 3.70 -10.37 -7.67
C LYS A 170 3.09 -11.62 -7.06
N ASP A 171 2.85 -11.58 -5.75
CA ASP A 171 2.27 -12.66 -4.97
C ASP A 171 2.93 -14.04 -5.20
N PRO A 172 4.29 -14.13 -5.20
CA PRO A 172 4.95 -15.40 -5.45
C PRO A 172 4.73 -16.36 -4.28
N PRO A 173 4.49 -17.66 -4.54
CA PRO A 173 4.27 -18.65 -3.49
C PRO A 173 5.57 -19.08 -2.79
N VAL A 174 6.59 -18.24 -2.78
CA VAL A 174 7.95 -18.55 -2.32
C VAL A 174 8.04 -18.83 -0.81
N PHE A 175 7.08 -18.36 -0.04
CA PHE A 175 7.06 -18.51 1.41
C PHE A 175 6.22 -19.69 1.92
N PHE A 176 5.65 -20.49 1.01
CA PHE A 176 5.02 -21.75 1.38
C PHE A 176 6.09 -22.82 1.70
N GLY A 177 5.80 -23.71 2.65
CA GLY A 177 6.69 -24.80 3.02
C GLY A 177 6.73 -25.98 2.03
N GLU A 178 6.04 -25.86 0.89
CA GLU A 178 5.96 -26.83 -0.18
C GLU A 178 6.15 -26.14 -1.53
N ASN A 179 6.59 -26.88 -2.54
CA ASN A 179 6.75 -26.31 -3.88
C ASN A 179 5.38 -26.09 -4.52
N ARG A 180 5.01 -24.82 -4.67
CA ARG A 180 3.77 -24.38 -5.33
C ARG A 180 4.03 -23.60 -6.62
N LEU A 181 5.22 -23.76 -7.21
CA LEU A 181 5.57 -23.17 -8.50
C LEU A 181 5.37 -24.11 -9.68
N ASP A 182 4.81 -25.32 -9.45
CA ASP A 182 4.50 -26.20 -10.57
C ASP A 182 3.48 -25.55 -11.52
N PRO A 183 3.57 -25.83 -12.84
CA PRO A 183 2.72 -25.18 -13.83
C PRO A 183 1.21 -25.43 -13.62
N GLN A 184 0.85 -26.52 -12.97
CA GLN A 184 -0.54 -26.88 -12.70
C GLN A 184 -1.12 -25.97 -11.62
N TRP A 185 -0.38 -25.76 -10.53
CA TRP A 185 -0.81 -24.88 -9.43
C TRP A 185 -0.86 -23.40 -9.88
N VAL A 186 0.11 -22.95 -10.67
CA VAL A 186 0.16 -21.57 -11.19
C VAL A 186 -1.07 -21.23 -12.04
N GLN A 187 -1.70 -22.21 -12.66
CA GLN A 187 -2.90 -22.05 -13.49
C GLN A 187 -4.22 -22.23 -12.74
N GLU A 188 -4.20 -22.62 -11.46
CA GLU A 188 -5.42 -22.80 -10.70
C GLU A 188 -6.17 -21.48 -10.48
N PRO A 189 -7.52 -21.49 -10.50
CA PRO A 189 -8.32 -20.33 -10.18
C PRO A 189 -8.01 -19.82 -8.76
N GLY A 190 -7.82 -18.51 -8.63
CA GLY A 190 -7.47 -17.88 -7.36
C GLY A 190 -5.98 -17.74 -7.10
N ASN A 191 -5.14 -18.30 -7.94
CA ASN A 191 -3.71 -18.01 -7.92
C ASN A 191 -3.44 -16.66 -8.59
N TYR A 192 -2.87 -15.73 -7.83
CA TYR A 192 -2.56 -14.37 -8.28
C TYR A 192 -1.07 -14.16 -8.58
N PHE A 193 -0.28 -15.22 -8.56
CA PHE A 193 1.14 -15.18 -8.87
C PHE A 193 1.39 -14.69 -10.31
N GLN A 194 2.28 -13.73 -10.44
CA GLN A 194 2.70 -13.20 -11.74
C GLN A 194 4.19 -12.84 -11.71
N GLN A 195 4.94 -13.29 -12.70
CA GLN A 195 6.21 -12.68 -13.03
C GLN A 195 5.93 -11.36 -13.75
N ASN A 196 6.33 -10.24 -13.15
CA ASN A 196 6.06 -8.91 -13.69
C ASN A 196 7.26 -8.29 -14.43
N TYR A 197 8.46 -8.83 -14.19
CA TYR A 197 9.69 -8.46 -14.90
C TYR A 197 10.77 -9.55 -14.68
N PRO A 198 11.55 -9.94 -15.72
CA PRO A 198 11.26 -9.66 -17.12
C PRO A 198 9.89 -10.18 -17.54
N ASP A 199 9.45 -9.86 -18.77
CA ASP A 199 8.26 -10.52 -19.31
C ASP A 199 8.54 -12.02 -19.41
N ILE A 200 7.61 -12.87 -18.99
CA ILE A 200 7.82 -14.32 -18.93
C ILE A 200 8.07 -14.92 -20.34
N GLU A 201 7.53 -14.26 -21.38
CA GLU A 201 7.77 -14.67 -22.78
C GLU A 201 9.20 -14.34 -23.22
N ASP A 202 9.86 -13.34 -22.61
CA ASP A 202 11.24 -12.98 -22.89
C ASP A 202 12.21 -13.86 -22.09
N GLU A 203 11.95 -14.07 -20.78
CA GLU A 203 12.79 -14.87 -19.88
C GLU A 203 11.96 -15.40 -18.70
N ASP A 204 11.90 -16.70 -18.53
CA ASP A 204 11.24 -17.36 -17.40
C ASP A 204 12.18 -17.45 -16.20
N MET A 205 11.88 -16.70 -15.14
CA MET A 205 12.66 -16.66 -13.90
C MET A 205 12.13 -17.63 -12.82
N ASN A 206 11.14 -18.46 -13.10
CA ASN A 206 10.56 -19.38 -12.13
C ASN A 206 11.60 -20.35 -11.56
N GLY A 207 12.53 -20.83 -12.38
CA GLY A 207 13.61 -21.69 -11.91
C GLY A 207 14.55 -21.03 -10.89
N TYR A 208 14.77 -19.72 -11.01
CA TYR A 208 15.52 -18.96 -10.01
C TYR A 208 14.74 -18.89 -8.67
N LEU A 209 13.44 -18.60 -8.74
CA LEU A 209 12.58 -18.52 -7.57
C LEU A 209 12.44 -19.90 -6.89
N GLU A 210 12.34 -20.98 -7.69
CA GLU A 210 12.32 -22.35 -7.17
C GLU A 210 13.59 -22.69 -6.40
N ASN A 211 14.77 -22.33 -6.89
CA ASN A 211 16.03 -22.53 -6.16
C ASN A 211 16.03 -21.82 -4.80
N VAL A 212 15.46 -20.61 -4.71
CA VAL A 212 15.30 -19.91 -3.44
C VAL A 212 14.35 -20.66 -2.50
N MET A 213 13.24 -21.20 -3.02
CA MET A 213 12.32 -22.02 -2.23
C MET A 213 12.98 -23.30 -1.72
N GLN A 214 13.67 -24.03 -2.59
CA GLN A 214 14.38 -25.28 -2.22
C GLN A 214 15.44 -25.00 -1.17
N PHE A 215 16.18 -23.89 -1.28
CA PHE A 215 17.10 -23.46 -0.24
C PHE A 215 16.38 -23.24 1.10
N MET A 216 15.28 -22.50 1.11
CA MET A 216 14.51 -22.23 2.34
C MET A 216 13.91 -23.51 2.95
N ILE A 217 13.54 -24.50 2.14
CA ILE A 217 12.97 -25.77 2.62
C ILE A 217 14.05 -26.69 3.18
N HIS A 218 15.19 -26.82 2.49
CA HIS A 218 16.13 -27.93 2.73
C HIS A 218 17.45 -27.54 3.39
N ALA A 219 17.86 -26.26 3.39
CA ALA A 219 19.09 -25.86 4.05
C ALA A 219 19.02 -26.15 5.55
N ASP A 220 20.08 -26.73 6.13
CA ASP A 220 20.22 -26.81 7.57
C ASP A 220 20.28 -25.41 8.20
N ASP A 221 20.02 -25.31 9.51
CA ASP A 221 19.91 -24.03 10.20
C ASP A 221 21.18 -23.19 10.14
N SER A 222 22.34 -23.79 10.19
CA SER A 222 23.62 -23.09 10.13
C SER A 222 23.87 -22.52 8.73
N THR A 223 23.60 -23.31 7.69
CA THR A 223 23.69 -22.88 6.29
C THR A 223 22.66 -21.79 5.99
N PHE A 224 21.42 -21.97 6.45
CA PHE A 224 20.39 -20.95 6.33
C PHE A 224 20.82 -19.62 6.97
N ALA A 225 21.30 -19.64 8.20
CA ALA A 225 21.72 -18.44 8.91
C ALA A 225 22.87 -17.70 8.20
N ARG A 226 23.80 -18.43 7.60
CA ARG A 226 24.94 -17.85 6.88
C ARG A 226 24.53 -17.19 5.56
N GLU A 227 23.58 -17.77 4.83
CA GLU A 227 23.28 -17.38 3.45
C GLU A 227 22.04 -16.49 3.32
N ILE A 228 21.09 -16.54 4.28
CA ILE A 228 19.78 -15.90 4.11
C ILE A 228 19.86 -14.39 3.88
N GLY A 229 20.83 -13.71 4.50
CA GLY A 229 21.06 -12.27 4.32
C GLY A 229 21.63 -11.90 2.94
N HIS A 230 22.17 -12.87 2.19
CA HIS A 230 22.57 -12.67 0.79
C HIS A 230 21.39 -12.86 -0.17
N ILE A 231 20.36 -13.58 0.26
CA ILE A 231 19.15 -13.85 -0.54
C ILE A 231 18.10 -12.76 -0.30
N PHE A 232 17.83 -12.39 0.97
CA PHE A 232 16.84 -11.38 1.35
C PHE A 232 17.49 -10.22 2.13
N ASP A 233 17.07 -9.00 1.87
CA ASP A 233 17.44 -7.82 2.67
C ASP A 233 16.74 -7.89 4.03
N LEU A 234 17.45 -8.36 5.05
CA LEU A 234 16.88 -8.62 6.38
C LEU A 234 16.32 -7.36 7.05
N GLU A 235 16.85 -6.16 6.77
CA GLU A 235 16.27 -4.93 7.30
C GLU A 235 14.89 -4.66 6.70
N ASN A 236 14.73 -4.88 5.38
CA ASN A 236 13.43 -4.76 4.72
C ASN A 236 12.45 -5.85 5.20
N ILE A 237 12.92 -7.07 5.42
CA ILE A 237 12.09 -8.17 5.95
C ILE A 237 11.64 -7.88 7.38
N ILE A 238 12.51 -7.36 8.25
CA ILE A 238 12.16 -6.95 9.62
C ILE A 238 11.10 -5.84 9.59
N ASP A 239 11.27 -4.85 8.73
CA ASP A 239 10.30 -3.76 8.61
C ASP A 239 8.94 -4.26 8.08
N TRP A 240 8.95 -5.16 7.10
CA TRP A 240 7.72 -5.82 6.62
C TRP A 240 7.04 -6.63 7.73
N HIS A 241 7.79 -7.43 8.48
CA HIS A 241 7.26 -8.22 9.61
C HIS A 241 6.64 -7.32 10.67
N LEU A 242 7.34 -6.26 11.09
CA LEU A 242 6.82 -5.28 12.06
C LEU A 242 5.59 -4.54 11.56
N LEU A 243 5.52 -4.22 10.26
CA LEU A 243 4.33 -3.61 9.69
C LEU A 243 3.13 -4.57 9.74
N LEU A 244 3.32 -5.85 9.39
CA LEU A 244 2.28 -6.88 9.50
C LEU A 244 1.76 -7.02 10.93
N MET A 245 2.67 -7.04 11.91
CA MET A 245 2.31 -7.06 13.34
C MET A 245 1.52 -5.81 13.72
N PHE A 246 1.98 -4.64 13.32
CA PHE A 246 1.39 -3.35 13.70
C PHE A 246 0.02 -3.12 13.07
N THR A 247 -0.16 -3.52 11.82
CA THR A 247 -1.42 -3.33 11.07
C THR A 247 -2.39 -4.49 11.19
N ASN A 248 -1.93 -5.65 11.67
CA ASN A 248 -2.64 -6.94 11.72
C ASN A 248 -3.11 -7.42 10.33
N ASN A 249 -2.32 -7.14 9.29
CA ASN A 249 -2.64 -7.61 7.95
C ASN A 249 -2.26 -9.09 7.80
N GLY A 250 -3.22 -9.98 8.07
CA GLY A 250 -3.02 -11.44 7.97
C GLY A 250 -2.81 -11.92 6.54
N ASP A 251 -3.45 -11.29 5.57
CA ASP A 251 -3.30 -11.58 4.15
C ASP A 251 -1.89 -11.26 3.64
N GLY A 252 -1.32 -10.15 4.13
CA GLY A 252 0.03 -9.71 3.77
C GLY A 252 1.16 -10.65 4.16
N VAL A 253 0.90 -11.68 4.98
CA VAL A 253 1.90 -12.68 5.40
C VAL A 253 2.31 -13.59 4.23
N MET A 254 1.37 -13.97 3.37
CA MET A 254 1.59 -14.96 2.30
C MET A 254 1.36 -14.42 0.88
N LYS A 255 0.66 -13.30 0.74
CA LYS A 255 0.34 -12.62 -0.51
C LYS A 255 0.34 -11.10 -0.29
N ASN A 256 -0.15 -10.33 -1.23
CA ASN A 256 -0.26 -8.87 -1.12
C ASN A 256 1.11 -8.19 -1.01
N PHE A 257 2.07 -8.66 -1.78
CA PHE A 257 3.38 -8.03 -1.93
C PHE A 257 3.99 -8.29 -3.31
N TYR A 258 4.98 -7.47 -3.64
CA TYR A 258 5.91 -7.72 -4.73
C TYR A 258 7.25 -8.13 -4.13
N LEU A 259 7.76 -9.27 -4.57
CA LEU A 259 9.13 -9.69 -4.32
C LEU A 259 10.00 -9.23 -5.47
N TYR A 260 11.04 -8.43 -5.22
CA TYR A 260 11.85 -7.89 -6.29
C TYR A 260 13.35 -7.89 -5.97
N LYS A 261 14.14 -8.03 -7.03
CA LYS A 261 15.60 -7.94 -7.01
C LYS A 261 16.02 -6.93 -8.05
N ARG A 262 16.85 -5.95 -7.65
CA ARG A 262 17.22 -4.85 -8.55
C ARG A 262 18.27 -5.22 -9.58
N ASP A 263 19.20 -6.08 -9.17
CA ASP A 263 20.34 -6.54 -9.95
C ASP A 263 20.99 -7.76 -9.29
N SER A 264 22.07 -8.30 -9.88
CA SER A 264 22.84 -9.44 -9.35
C SER A 264 23.49 -9.18 -7.99
N HIS A 265 23.72 -7.93 -7.62
CA HIS A 265 24.44 -7.53 -6.41
C HIS A 265 23.52 -7.22 -5.22
N THR A 266 22.22 -7.08 -5.45
CA THR A 266 21.26 -6.76 -4.40
C THR A 266 20.45 -7.99 -3.98
N PRO A 267 20.16 -8.16 -2.68
CA PRO A 267 19.24 -9.20 -2.22
C PRO A 267 17.78 -8.86 -2.62
N PHE A 268 16.88 -9.85 -2.53
CA PHE A 268 15.45 -9.64 -2.66
C PHE A 268 14.93 -8.71 -1.58
N ARG A 269 13.95 -7.90 -1.96
CA ARG A 269 13.15 -7.05 -1.08
C ARG A 269 11.66 -7.23 -1.33
N ILE A 270 10.88 -6.92 -0.33
CA ILE A 270 9.43 -6.83 -0.40
C ILE A 270 9.03 -5.38 -0.63
N ALA A 271 8.13 -5.15 -1.59
CA ALA A 271 7.33 -3.96 -1.71
C ALA A 271 5.87 -4.34 -1.43
N ILE A 272 5.26 -3.72 -0.45
CA ILE A 272 3.92 -4.08 0.02
C ILE A 272 2.82 -3.67 -0.96
N TRP A 273 1.71 -4.43 -0.92
CA TRP A 273 0.55 -4.25 -1.78
C TRP A 273 -0.72 -4.68 -1.05
N ASP A 274 -1.86 -4.07 -1.40
CA ASP A 274 -3.22 -4.47 -0.98
C ASP A 274 -3.39 -4.55 0.56
N TYR A 275 -3.42 -3.39 1.21
CA TYR A 275 -3.50 -3.22 2.66
C TYR A 275 -4.84 -2.60 3.09
N ASP A 276 -5.96 -2.96 2.43
CA ASP A 276 -7.31 -2.63 2.90
C ASP A 276 -7.68 -3.41 4.17
N ASP A 277 -7.11 -4.60 4.34
CA ASP A 277 -7.24 -5.47 5.49
C ASP A 277 -6.24 -5.12 6.59
N ALA A 278 -6.40 -3.95 7.17
CA ALA A 278 -5.47 -3.40 8.14
C ALA A 278 -6.23 -2.61 9.22
N PHE A 279 -5.58 -2.31 10.34
CA PHE A 279 -6.07 -1.43 11.39
C PHE A 279 -7.47 -1.78 11.92
N GLY A 280 -7.74 -3.07 12.16
CA GLY A 280 -8.98 -3.54 12.75
C GLY A 280 -9.97 -4.13 11.74
N ARG A 281 -9.55 -4.28 10.51
CA ARG A 281 -10.24 -5.06 9.47
C ARG A 281 -9.44 -6.30 9.11
N ASP A 282 -10.12 -7.34 8.62
CA ASP A 282 -9.50 -8.53 8.05
C ASP A 282 -9.76 -8.64 6.53
N GLY A 283 -9.28 -9.72 5.89
CA GLY A 283 -9.33 -9.93 4.45
C GLY A 283 -10.72 -9.94 3.83
N GLU A 284 -11.73 -10.09 4.63
CA GLU A 284 -13.12 -10.09 4.20
C GLU A 284 -13.83 -8.76 4.55
N GLY A 285 -13.12 -7.82 5.18
CA GLY A 285 -13.66 -6.55 5.65
C GLY A 285 -14.37 -6.62 7.00
N GLU A 286 -14.34 -7.76 7.67
CA GLU A 286 -14.91 -7.94 9.00
C GLU A 286 -14.11 -7.19 10.07
N LEU A 287 -14.75 -6.90 11.20
CA LEU A 287 -14.07 -6.32 12.37
C LEU A 287 -13.11 -7.32 12.98
N LYS A 288 -11.85 -6.94 13.12
CA LYS A 288 -10.80 -7.72 13.76
C LYS A 288 -10.13 -6.95 14.89
N MET A 289 -10.91 -6.66 15.91
CA MET A 289 -10.50 -5.98 17.13
C MET A 289 -9.95 -7.01 18.12
N THR A 290 -8.74 -7.53 17.87
CA THR A 290 -8.12 -8.61 18.64
C THR A 290 -6.68 -8.29 18.98
N GLU A 291 -6.21 -8.84 20.10
CA GLU A 291 -4.80 -8.84 20.49
C GLU A 291 -3.98 -9.91 19.73
N SER A 292 -4.63 -10.85 19.06
CA SER A 292 -3.95 -11.90 18.29
C SER A 292 -3.14 -11.29 17.13
N LEU A 293 -1.91 -11.75 16.97
CA LEU A 293 -1.08 -11.45 15.82
C LEU A 293 -1.48 -12.31 14.61
N PRO A 294 -1.11 -11.89 13.38
CA PRO A 294 -1.18 -12.78 12.24
C PRO A 294 -0.41 -14.08 12.48
N ASN A 295 -0.87 -15.17 11.88
CA ASN A 295 -0.16 -16.44 11.97
C ASN A 295 1.09 -16.41 11.06
N PHE A 296 2.25 -16.12 11.65
CA PHE A 296 3.53 -16.08 10.95
C PHE A 296 4.16 -17.46 10.74
N GLU A 297 3.75 -18.49 11.48
CA GLU A 297 4.26 -19.87 11.32
C GLU A 297 4.02 -20.42 9.91
N ARG A 298 2.96 -19.96 9.24
CA ARG A 298 2.65 -20.36 7.87
C ARG A 298 3.60 -19.76 6.83
N CYS A 299 4.35 -18.71 7.17
CA CYS A 299 5.35 -18.11 6.31
C CYS A 299 6.72 -18.76 6.59
N LEU A 300 7.18 -19.63 5.71
CA LEU A 300 8.43 -20.37 5.87
C LEU A 300 9.62 -19.46 6.20
N LEU A 301 9.73 -18.31 5.52
CA LEU A 301 10.81 -17.37 5.77
C LEU A 301 10.77 -16.84 7.20
N LEU A 302 9.63 -16.25 7.63
CA LEU A 302 9.50 -15.66 8.97
C LEU A 302 9.65 -16.72 10.06
N ASN A 303 9.00 -17.88 9.88
CA ASN A 303 9.12 -19.00 10.82
C ASN A 303 10.58 -19.43 11.01
N ARG A 304 11.33 -19.61 9.90
CA ARG A 304 12.74 -19.97 9.98
C ARG A 304 13.62 -18.87 10.57
N LEU A 305 13.35 -17.61 10.29
CA LEU A 305 14.10 -16.49 10.87
C LEU A 305 13.90 -16.39 12.39
N GLU A 306 12.67 -16.56 12.87
CA GLU A 306 12.33 -16.47 14.31
C GLU A 306 12.86 -17.65 15.13
N ASN A 307 12.87 -18.86 14.56
CA ASN A 307 13.21 -20.09 15.25
C ASN A 307 14.64 -20.60 14.99
N ASN A 308 15.42 -19.89 14.17
CA ASN A 308 16.80 -20.31 13.87
C ASN A 308 17.75 -20.01 15.04
N PRO A 309 18.44 -21.04 15.61
CA PRO A 309 19.30 -20.85 16.77
C PRO A 309 20.63 -20.12 16.46
N PHE A 310 20.98 -19.93 15.19
CA PHE A 310 22.19 -19.25 14.72
C PHE A 310 21.95 -17.83 14.26
N LEU A 311 20.70 -17.34 14.33
CA LEU A 311 20.32 -15.97 13.98
C LEU A 311 19.87 -15.20 15.22
N ASP A 312 20.27 -13.94 15.28
CA ASP A 312 19.81 -13.01 16.33
C ASP A 312 18.57 -12.20 15.87
N TYR A 313 17.73 -12.86 15.06
CA TYR A 313 16.60 -12.21 14.39
C TYR A 313 15.62 -11.55 15.38
N ASN A 314 15.24 -12.27 16.43
CA ASN A 314 14.28 -11.77 17.43
C ASN A 314 14.84 -10.57 18.20
N THR A 315 16.14 -10.52 18.47
CA THR A 315 16.78 -9.35 19.07
C THR A 315 16.77 -8.16 18.11
N LEU A 316 17.08 -8.38 16.84
CA LEU A 316 17.04 -7.35 15.81
C LEU A 316 15.60 -6.80 15.60
N LEU A 317 14.61 -7.69 15.60
CA LEU A 317 13.20 -7.33 15.51
C LEU A 317 12.78 -6.41 16.68
N LYS A 318 13.13 -6.78 17.92
CA LYS A 318 12.85 -5.99 19.13
C LYS A 318 13.57 -4.64 19.12
N GLN A 319 14.83 -4.62 18.74
CA GLN A 319 15.62 -3.39 18.62
C GLN A 319 15.00 -2.44 17.57
N ARG A 320 14.58 -2.99 16.43
CA ARG A 320 13.94 -2.22 15.37
C ARG A 320 12.58 -1.68 15.80
N TYR A 321 11.76 -2.50 16.46
CA TYR A 321 10.50 -2.05 17.05
C TYR A 321 10.73 -0.90 18.02
N LYS A 322 11.68 -1.05 18.95
CA LYS A 322 12.05 0.03 19.89
C LYS A 322 12.41 1.32 19.15
N ALA A 323 13.23 1.26 18.11
CA ALA A 323 13.60 2.44 17.31
C ALA A 323 12.39 3.10 16.65
N LEU A 324 11.42 2.33 16.14
CA LEU A 324 10.19 2.84 15.54
C LEU A 324 9.26 3.48 16.59
N ARG A 325 9.23 2.95 17.82
CA ARG A 325 8.52 3.54 18.96
C ARG A 325 9.18 4.84 19.42
N ASP A 326 10.49 4.83 19.64
CA ASP A 326 11.28 5.99 20.10
C ASP A 326 11.21 7.17 19.12
N SER A 327 11.22 6.88 17.82
CA SER A 327 11.03 7.90 16.77
C SER A 327 9.59 8.45 16.69
N GLY A 328 8.65 7.79 17.35
CA GLY A 328 7.22 8.09 17.30
C GLY A 328 6.54 7.65 16.00
N LEU A 329 7.22 6.91 15.14
CA LEU A 329 6.65 6.43 13.88
C LEU A 329 5.54 5.39 14.15
N PHE A 330 5.78 4.43 15.04
CA PHE A 330 4.78 3.49 15.54
C PHE A 330 4.10 4.07 16.79
N SER A 331 3.27 5.09 16.61
CA SER A 331 2.51 5.72 17.71
C SER A 331 1.10 6.06 17.28
N LYS A 332 0.18 6.01 18.22
CA LYS A 332 -1.20 6.49 18.01
C LYS A 332 -1.21 7.93 17.48
N LYS A 333 -0.37 8.81 18.02
CA LYS A 333 -0.25 10.21 17.61
C LYS A 333 0.12 10.35 16.12
N LYS A 334 1.03 9.51 15.62
CA LYS A 334 1.44 9.52 14.19
C LYS A 334 0.29 9.11 13.31
N ILE A 335 -0.35 7.97 13.61
CA ILE A 335 -1.46 7.45 12.79
C ILE A 335 -2.67 8.39 12.82
N GLU A 336 -3.02 8.92 13.98
CA GLU A 336 -4.09 9.93 14.08
C GLU A 336 -3.79 11.21 13.28
N ARG A 337 -2.52 11.62 13.21
CA ARG A 337 -2.13 12.73 12.33
C ARG A 337 -2.35 12.37 10.87
N MET A 338 -1.92 11.17 10.45
CA MET A 338 -2.14 10.70 9.07
C MET A 338 -3.63 10.60 8.74
N ILE A 339 -4.45 10.09 9.67
CA ILE A 339 -5.93 10.06 9.51
C ILE A 339 -6.46 11.48 9.33
N ARG A 340 -6.10 12.44 10.20
CA ARG A 340 -6.59 13.83 10.11
C ARG A 340 -6.17 14.53 8.81
N ASP A 341 -4.96 14.29 8.35
CA ASP A 341 -4.45 14.91 7.13
C ASP A 341 -5.15 14.35 5.89
N ASN A 342 -5.41 13.04 5.85
CA ASN A 342 -6.20 12.42 4.81
C ASN A 342 -7.67 12.87 4.89
N ASP A 343 -8.28 12.86 6.05
CA ASP A 343 -9.65 13.32 6.29
C ASP A 343 -9.85 14.75 5.80
N ARG A 344 -8.95 15.68 6.17
CA ARG A 344 -9.00 17.07 5.68
C ARG A 344 -8.99 17.16 4.16
N THR A 345 -8.33 16.21 3.50
CA THR A 345 -8.20 16.18 2.04
C THR A 345 -9.49 15.69 1.36
N ILE A 346 -10.18 14.69 1.95
CA ILE A 346 -11.26 13.98 1.25
C ILE A 346 -12.65 14.23 1.82
N ARG A 347 -12.81 14.80 3.01
CA ARG A 347 -14.10 14.92 3.73
C ARG A 347 -15.21 15.51 2.87
N ASP A 348 -14.93 16.57 2.12
CA ASP A 348 -15.92 17.24 1.26
C ASP A 348 -16.37 16.38 0.07
N TYR A 349 -15.71 15.25 -0.19
CA TYR A 349 -16.00 14.34 -1.31
C TYR A 349 -16.65 13.03 -0.86
N VAL A 350 -16.59 12.72 0.44
CA VAL A 350 -17.05 11.45 1.01
C VAL A 350 -18.57 11.31 0.86
N GLU A 351 -19.33 12.33 1.24
CA GLU A 351 -20.79 12.32 1.14
C GLU A 351 -21.24 12.04 -0.29
N ARG A 352 -20.72 12.81 -1.26
CA ARG A 352 -21.04 12.63 -2.69
C ARG A 352 -20.61 11.27 -3.22
N ASN A 353 -19.54 10.68 -2.69
CA ASN A 353 -19.17 9.30 -3.04
C ASN A 353 -20.21 8.30 -2.57
N PHE A 354 -20.72 8.43 -1.34
CA PHE A 354 -21.73 7.52 -0.80
C PHE A 354 -23.15 7.79 -1.31
N GLU A 355 -23.45 9.00 -1.79
CA GLU A 355 -24.66 9.24 -2.61
C GLU A 355 -24.62 8.42 -3.91
N ARG A 356 -23.46 8.33 -4.54
CA ARG A 356 -23.26 7.56 -5.79
C ARG A 356 -23.16 6.05 -5.54
N TRP A 357 -22.55 5.65 -4.43
CA TRP A 357 -22.27 4.27 -4.03
C TRP A 357 -22.71 4.05 -2.58
N PRO A 358 -24.02 3.87 -2.32
CA PRO A 358 -24.55 3.72 -0.98
C PRO A 358 -23.98 2.50 -0.25
N VAL A 359 -23.83 2.61 1.08
CA VAL A 359 -23.58 1.47 1.95
C VAL A 359 -24.92 0.75 2.16
N ASP A 360 -25.21 -0.22 1.31
CA ASP A 360 -26.49 -0.91 1.21
C ASP A 360 -26.42 -2.39 1.63
N GLY A 361 -25.27 -2.83 2.19
CA GLY A 361 -25.01 -4.21 2.58
C GLY A 361 -24.46 -5.09 1.47
N TYR A 362 -24.42 -4.62 0.21
CA TYR A 362 -23.82 -5.40 -0.88
C TYR A 362 -22.29 -5.30 -0.83
N GLY A 363 -21.63 -6.42 -0.57
CA GLY A 363 -20.17 -6.50 -0.41
C GLY A 363 -19.64 -5.82 0.85
N TYR A 364 -20.52 -5.34 1.75
CA TYR A 364 -20.16 -4.84 3.07
C TYR A 364 -20.64 -5.82 4.15
N TYR A 365 -19.77 -6.05 5.14
CA TYR A 365 -20.08 -6.95 6.28
C TYR A 365 -20.84 -6.25 7.40
N ASP A 366 -20.82 -4.92 7.43
CA ASP A 366 -21.55 -4.10 8.39
C ASP A 366 -22.05 -2.79 7.76
N ALA A 367 -22.87 -2.07 8.51
CA ALA A 367 -23.45 -0.80 8.11
C ALA A 367 -22.61 0.42 8.53
N TYR A 368 -21.36 0.21 8.99
CA TYR A 368 -20.49 1.29 9.39
C TYR A 368 -20.25 2.24 8.24
N ARG A 369 -20.22 3.53 8.58
CA ARG A 369 -19.96 4.62 7.64
C ARG A 369 -18.55 5.16 7.84
N TYR A 370 -18.22 6.19 7.13
CA TYR A 370 -16.90 6.80 7.09
C TYR A 370 -16.34 7.16 8.49
N GLU A 371 -17.13 7.83 9.35
CA GLU A 371 -16.70 8.23 10.68
C GLU A 371 -16.52 7.02 11.61
N GLU A 372 -17.37 6.04 11.48
CA GLU A 372 -17.31 4.80 12.27
C GLU A 372 -16.10 3.96 11.86
N GLU A 373 -15.76 3.95 10.57
CA GLU A 373 -14.56 3.29 10.04
C GLU A 373 -13.27 3.91 10.59
N ILE A 374 -13.22 5.25 10.64
CA ILE A 374 -12.11 5.97 11.26
C ILE A 374 -12.01 5.63 12.75
N GLU A 375 -13.14 5.49 13.43
CA GLU A 375 -13.17 5.13 14.86
C GLU A 375 -12.70 3.68 15.10
N VAL A 376 -12.97 2.77 14.17
CA VAL A 376 -12.41 1.40 14.19
C VAL A 376 -10.87 1.46 14.20
N MET A 377 -10.26 2.23 13.30
CA MET A 377 -8.81 2.39 13.26
C MET A 377 -8.24 2.93 14.58
N ARG A 378 -8.91 3.92 15.20
CA ARG A 378 -8.47 4.51 16.49
C ARG A 378 -8.53 3.50 17.63
N LYS A 379 -9.65 2.80 17.76
CA LYS A 379 -9.85 1.76 18.79
C LYS A 379 -8.88 0.60 18.61
N TYR A 380 -8.62 0.21 17.37
CA TYR A 380 -7.63 -0.80 17.06
C TYR A 380 -6.23 -0.44 17.61
N LEU A 381 -5.80 0.81 17.44
CA LEU A 381 -4.50 1.26 17.95
C LEU A 381 -4.43 1.22 19.48
N ASP A 382 -5.55 1.45 20.18
CA ASP A 382 -5.61 1.36 21.64
C ASP A 382 -5.41 -0.09 22.17
N ILE A 383 -5.73 -1.08 21.34
CA ILE A 383 -5.50 -2.50 21.63
C ILE A 383 -4.09 -2.91 21.18
N ARG A 384 -3.73 -2.59 19.94
CA ARG A 384 -2.54 -3.12 19.28
C ARG A 384 -1.23 -2.57 19.85
N ILE A 385 -1.16 -1.28 20.14
CA ILE A 385 0.10 -0.68 20.60
C ILE A 385 0.54 -1.25 21.95
N PRO A 386 -0.31 -1.28 23.01
CA PRO A 386 0.08 -1.90 24.28
C PRO A 386 0.41 -3.39 24.15
N GLN A 387 -0.29 -4.11 23.29
CA GLN A 387 -0.03 -5.53 23.05
C GLN A 387 1.36 -5.73 22.45
N LEU A 388 1.74 -4.96 21.41
CA LEU A 388 3.07 -5.06 20.81
C LEU A 388 4.18 -4.59 21.74
N ASP A 389 3.92 -3.55 22.57
CA ASP A 389 4.87 -3.09 23.58
C ASP A 389 5.19 -4.24 24.56
N ALA A 390 4.16 -4.97 25.02
CA ALA A 390 4.35 -6.13 25.89
C ALA A 390 5.08 -7.28 25.19
N GLU A 391 4.67 -7.65 23.96
CA GLU A 391 5.25 -8.75 23.17
C GLU A 391 6.72 -8.52 22.84
N LEU A 392 7.06 -7.31 22.45
CA LEU A 392 8.41 -6.95 22.00
C LEU A 392 9.26 -6.30 23.09
N GLY A 393 8.73 -6.18 24.33
CA GLY A 393 9.47 -5.73 25.50
C GLY A 393 9.83 -4.24 25.46
N TYR A 394 8.95 -3.39 24.97
CA TYR A 394 9.10 -1.94 24.98
C TYR A 394 8.46 -1.36 26.26
N HIS A 395 9.26 -0.62 27.05
CA HIS A 395 8.86 -0.05 28.34
C HIS A 395 9.18 1.45 28.43
#